data_5c81a5c3b2449b00ece59d99e741fbd4
#
_entry.id   5c81a5c3b2449b00ece59d99e741fbd4
#
_cell.length_a   1.000
_cell.length_b   1.000
_cell.length_c   1.000
_cell.angle_alpha   90.00
_cell.angle_beta   90.00
_cell.angle_gamma   90.00
#
_symmetry.space_group_name_H-M   'P 1'
#
loop_
_entity.id
_entity.type
_entity.pdbx_description
1 polymer ?
#
loop_
_entity_poly.entity_id
_entity_poly.type
_entity_poly.pdbx_seq_one_letter_code
_entity_poly.pdbx_strand_id
1 'polypeptide(L)'
;LAPAFLFSACGTGQKEVAEKPLNIIHIMTDDHSYQTISAYGHALGKLAPTPNLDRLAAEGMLFRQAFVENSLSTPSRACLMTGLYSHQNGQRQLGKGIDTTKVFFSEILQQHGYQTGVVGKWHMQCEPKGFDYYHVLWDQGDYYNPEFKSKESNGKYVKEEGYATTLTTDHAIEFLEERDKDKPFCLLVHHKAPHRNW
;
A
#
# COMPACT_ATOMS: atom_id res chain seq x y z
N LEU A 1 7.68 62.64 -32.57
CA LEU A 1 8.27 61.40 -33.02
C LEU A 1 8.96 60.75 -31.85
N ALA A 2 8.34 59.74 -31.20
CA ALA A 2 8.93 58.95 -30.13
C ALA A 2 9.37 57.60 -30.71
N PRO A 3 10.53 57.05 -30.39
CA PRO A 3 10.97 55.78 -30.88
C PRO A 3 10.28 54.62 -30.09
N ALA A 4 9.69 53.71 -30.84
CA ALA A 4 9.16 52.48 -30.29
C ALA A 4 10.31 51.49 -30.05
N PHE A 5 10.52 51.08 -28.80
CA PHE A 5 11.43 50.01 -28.45
C PHE A 5 10.68 48.66 -28.57
N LEU A 6 11.07 47.89 -29.57
CA LEU A 6 10.69 46.49 -29.73
C LEU A 6 11.55 45.64 -28.76
N PHE A 7 10.94 45.17 -27.67
CA PHE A 7 11.52 44.10 -26.85
C PHE A 7 11.29 42.77 -27.57
N SER A 8 12.34 42.22 -28.15
CA SER A 8 12.36 40.82 -28.63
C SER A 8 12.57 39.92 -27.41
N ALA A 9 11.53 39.29 -26.92
CA ALA A 9 11.63 38.27 -25.89
C ALA A 9 12.14 36.98 -26.57
N CYS A 10 13.44 36.71 -26.47
CA CYS A 10 13.99 35.36 -26.72
C CYS A 10 13.48 34.42 -25.64
N GLY A 11 12.35 33.79 -25.88
CA GLY A 11 11.89 32.65 -25.09
C GLY A 11 12.77 31.46 -25.40
N THR A 12 13.76 31.18 -24.54
CA THR A 12 14.41 29.86 -24.48
C THR A 12 13.36 28.90 -23.96
N GLY A 13 12.66 28.23 -24.87
CA GLY A 13 11.78 27.13 -24.54
C GLY A 13 12.64 25.97 -23.97
N GLN A 14 12.87 26.01 -22.67
CA GLN A 14 13.21 24.79 -21.95
C GLN A 14 12.03 23.84 -22.13
N LYS A 15 12.22 22.75 -22.91
CA LYS A 15 11.32 21.61 -22.85
C LYS A 15 11.36 21.14 -21.40
N GLU A 16 10.29 21.39 -20.64
CA GLU A 16 10.04 20.67 -19.41
C GLU A 16 10.09 19.18 -19.74
N VAL A 17 11.15 18.51 -19.31
CA VAL A 17 11.21 17.07 -19.34
C VAL A 17 10.20 16.63 -18.29
N ALA A 18 9.05 16.13 -18.75
CA ALA A 18 8.05 15.59 -17.86
C ALA A 18 8.71 14.54 -16.99
N GLU A 19 8.80 14.80 -15.69
CA GLU A 19 9.35 13.83 -14.74
C GLU A 19 8.53 12.55 -14.82
N LYS A 20 9.21 11.40 -14.92
CA LYS A 20 8.52 10.11 -14.91
C LYS A 20 7.82 9.93 -13.57
N PRO A 21 6.56 9.49 -13.56
CA PRO A 21 5.85 9.19 -12.32
C PRO A 21 6.63 8.19 -11.47
N LEU A 22 6.65 8.41 -10.16
CA LEU A 22 7.35 7.52 -9.22
C LEU A 22 6.58 6.22 -9.03
N ASN A 23 7.30 5.12 -8.90
CA ASN A 23 6.73 3.87 -8.42
C ASN A 23 6.45 3.95 -6.92
N ILE A 24 5.37 3.32 -6.48
CA ILE A 24 4.92 3.33 -5.10
C ILE A 24 4.87 1.90 -4.58
N ILE A 25 5.56 1.63 -3.47
CA ILE A 25 5.41 0.39 -2.70
C ILE A 25 5.00 0.79 -1.29
N HIS A 26 3.83 0.34 -0.86
CA HIS A 26 3.32 0.55 0.50
C HIS A 26 3.34 -0.78 1.24
N ILE A 27 4.20 -0.91 2.25
CA ILE A 27 4.28 -2.11 3.08
C ILE A 27 3.62 -1.81 4.42
N MET A 28 2.61 -2.62 4.78
CA MET A 28 1.91 -2.52 6.06
C MET A 28 2.07 -3.82 6.84
N THR A 29 2.38 -3.69 8.12
CA THR A 29 2.34 -4.79 9.11
C THR A 29 1.14 -4.59 10.02
N ASP A 30 0.58 -5.68 10.55
CA ASP A 30 -0.63 -5.66 11.38
C ASP A 30 -0.26 -5.85 12.86
N ASP A 31 -0.72 -4.93 13.71
CA ASP A 31 -0.40 -4.90 15.16
C ASP A 31 1.11 -4.81 15.49
N HIS A 32 1.91 -4.22 14.61
CA HIS A 32 3.34 -4.06 14.82
C HIS A 32 3.64 -2.77 15.59
N SER A 33 4.03 -2.90 16.86
CA SER A 33 4.41 -1.76 17.67
C SER A 33 5.72 -1.14 17.20
N TYR A 34 5.77 0.20 17.09
CA TYR A 34 7.00 0.94 16.79
C TYR A 34 8.14 0.64 17.77
N GLN A 35 7.80 0.23 19.01
CA GLN A 35 8.77 -0.11 20.06
C GLN A 35 9.62 -1.33 19.71
N THR A 36 9.14 -2.20 18.84
CA THR A 36 9.85 -3.40 18.37
C THR A 36 10.60 -3.17 17.05
N ILE A 37 10.53 -1.98 16.48
CA ILE A 37 11.34 -1.58 15.33
C ILE A 37 12.60 -0.90 15.85
N SER A 38 13.77 -1.49 15.60
CA SER A 38 15.04 -1.06 16.22
C SER A 38 15.47 0.35 15.85
N ALA A 39 15.09 0.86 14.66
CA ALA A 39 15.38 2.23 14.24
C ALA A 39 14.81 3.31 15.17
N TYR A 40 13.75 3.01 15.93
CA TYR A 40 13.19 3.95 16.93
C TYR A 40 13.96 3.98 18.25
N GLY A 41 14.90 3.07 18.48
CA GLY A 41 15.80 3.09 19.63
C GLY A 41 15.19 2.63 20.95
N HIS A 42 13.99 2.02 20.94
CA HIS A 42 13.40 1.46 22.16
C HIS A 42 14.08 0.17 22.59
N ALA A 43 14.05 -0.15 23.92
CA ALA A 43 14.68 -1.32 24.48
C ALA A 43 14.20 -2.64 23.86
N LEU A 44 12.92 -2.75 23.49
CA LEU A 44 12.35 -3.93 22.84
C LEU A 44 12.95 -4.18 21.45
N GLY A 45 13.26 -3.14 20.68
CA GLY A 45 13.92 -3.27 19.38
C GLY A 45 15.32 -3.90 19.45
N LYS A 46 15.97 -3.86 20.63
CA LYS A 46 17.26 -4.54 20.85
C LYS A 46 17.13 -6.04 21.01
N LEU A 47 15.97 -6.53 21.45
CA LEU A 47 15.69 -7.96 21.63
C LEU A 47 15.37 -8.65 20.29
N ALA A 48 14.77 -7.92 19.36
CA ALA A 48 14.41 -8.41 18.03
C ALA A 48 14.80 -7.35 16.98
N PRO A 49 16.07 -7.25 16.59
CA PRO A 49 16.54 -6.27 15.63
C PRO A 49 15.85 -6.39 14.28
N THR A 50 15.57 -5.25 13.65
CA THR A 50 14.90 -5.14 12.35
C THR A 50 15.84 -4.51 11.30
N PRO A 51 16.93 -5.19 10.91
CA PRO A 51 18.03 -4.56 10.15
C PRO A 51 17.61 -4.01 8.79
N ASN A 52 16.64 -4.63 8.12
CA ASN A 52 16.14 -4.13 6.83
C ASN A 52 15.30 -2.86 7.00
N LEU A 53 14.48 -2.77 8.07
CA LEU A 53 13.73 -1.55 8.38
C LEU A 53 14.68 -0.43 8.83
N ASP A 54 15.72 -0.77 9.60
CA ASP A 54 16.74 0.18 10.02
C ASP A 54 17.50 0.77 8.83
N ARG A 55 17.81 -0.07 7.83
CA ARG A 55 18.42 0.39 6.58
C ARG A 55 17.50 1.35 5.83
N LEU A 56 16.21 1.01 5.67
CA LEU A 56 15.24 1.90 5.04
C LEU A 56 15.12 3.24 5.80
N ALA A 57 15.14 3.21 7.13
CA ALA A 57 15.12 4.41 7.95
C ALA A 57 16.37 5.27 7.77
N ALA A 58 17.54 4.65 7.59
CA ALA A 58 18.82 5.34 7.41
C ALA A 58 18.99 5.93 6.00
N GLU A 59 18.47 5.23 4.98
CA GLU A 59 18.56 5.65 3.58
C GLU A 59 17.42 6.60 3.16
N GLY A 60 16.34 6.66 3.94
CA GLY A 60 15.13 7.44 3.67
C GLY A 60 14.76 8.38 4.79
N MET A 61 13.49 8.35 5.21
CA MET A 61 12.95 9.22 6.25
C MET A 61 12.27 8.39 7.36
N LEU A 62 12.64 8.63 8.61
CA LEU A 62 12.01 8.05 9.79
C LEU A 62 11.01 9.05 10.41
N PHE A 63 9.72 8.74 10.34
CA PHE A 63 8.66 9.53 10.96
C PHE A 63 8.55 9.19 12.45
N ARG A 64 8.82 10.16 13.32
CA ARG A 64 8.75 9.98 14.79
C ARG A 64 7.37 10.35 15.37
N GLN A 65 6.55 11.03 14.60
CA GLN A 65 5.20 11.47 14.98
C GLN A 65 4.23 11.17 13.84
N ALA A 66 3.94 9.89 13.64
CA ALA A 66 2.91 9.42 12.72
C ALA A 66 1.72 8.89 13.53
N PHE A 67 0.52 9.21 13.09
CA PHE A 67 -0.72 8.85 13.75
C PHE A 67 -1.65 8.15 12.78
N VAL A 68 -2.47 7.24 13.30
CA VAL A 68 -3.52 6.58 12.53
C VAL A 68 -4.87 7.21 12.90
N GLU A 69 -5.75 7.35 11.91
CA GLU A 69 -7.09 7.93 12.09
C GLU A 69 -8.02 6.99 12.85
N ASN A 70 -7.76 5.69 12.77
CA ASN A 70 -8.46 4.64 13.49
C ASN A 70 -7.54 3.43 13.65
N SER A 71 -7.40 2.92 14.86
CA SER A 71 -6.47 1.83 15.20
C SER A 71 -7.02 0.41 14.97
N LEU A 72 -8.29 0.26 14.58
CA LEU A 72 -8.88 -1.03 14.22
C LEU A 72 -8.59 -1.37 12.75
N SER A 73 -8.36 -2.66 12.45
CA SER A 73 -7.95 -3.16 11.13
C SER A 73 -8.82 -2.64 9.98
N THR A 74 -10.10 -3.02 9.90
CA THR A 74 -10.99 -2.60 8.80
C THR A 74 -11.16 -1.09 8.72
N PRO A 75 -11.43 -0.35 9.82
CA PRO A 75 -11.50 1.11 9.77
C PRO A 75 -10.21 1.79 9.33
N SER A 76 -9.05 1.33 9.80
CA SER A 76 -7.74 1.85 9.38
C SER A 76 -7.53 1.69 7.87
N ARG A 77 -7.81 0.48 7.35
CA ARG A 77 -7.69 0.17 5.92
C ARG A 77 -8.68 0.97 5.08
N ALA A 78 -9.90 1.20 5.60
CA ALA A 78 -10.88 2.08 4.95
C ALA A 78 -10.39 3.53 4.87
N CYS A 79 -9.77 4.06 5.92
CA CYS A 79 -9.16 5.39 5.89
C CYS A 79 -8.02 5.46 4.87
N LEU A 80 -7.15 4.44 4.84
CA LEU A 80 -6.07 4.35 3.87
C LEU A 80 -6.61 4.37 2.42
N MET A 81 -7.60 3.53 2.13
CA MET A 81 -8.11 3.37 0.75
C MET A 81 -8.89 4.59 0.26
N THR A 82 -9.61 5.27 1.14
CA THR A 82 -10.49 6.37 0.76
C THR A 82 -9.88 7.76 0.98
N GLY A 83 -8.80 7.88 1.78
CA GLY A 83 -8.27 9.16 2.22
C GLY A 83 -9.23 9.94 3.16
N LEU A 84 -10.25 9.27 3.71
CA LEU A 84 -11.29 9.88 4.53
C LEU A 84 -11.24 9.34 5.96
N TYR A 85 -11.50 10.20 6.94
CA TYR A 85 -11.69 9.76 8.33
C TYR A 85 -12.86 8.79 8.48
N SER A 86 -12.81 7.94 9.49
CA SER A 86 -13.84 6.91 9.75
C SER A 86 -15.27 7.44 9.84
N HIS A 87 -15.47 8.67 10.33
CA HIS A 87 -16.79 9.30 10.38
C HIS A 87 -17.29 9.77 9.02
N GLN A 88 -16.39 10.00 8.05
CA GLN A 88 -16.70 10.43 6.68
C GLN A 88 -16.86 9.23 5.73
N ASN A 89 -16.03 8.19 5.88
CA ASN A 89 -16.13 6.98 5.06
C ASN A 89 -17.16 5.98 5.61
N GLY A 90 -17.68 6.21 6.83
CA GLY A 90 -18.72 5.38 7.48
C GLY A 90 -18.18 4.13 8.18
N GLN A 91 -16.89 3.79 8.02
CA GLN A 91 -16.29 2.59 8.58
C GLN A 91 -15.69 2.89 9.96
N ARG A 92 -16.50 2.72 11.02
CA ARG A 92 -16.11 3.07 12.40
C ARG A 92 -15.69 1.86 13.24
N GLN A 93 -16.08 0.65 12.83
CA GLN A 93 -15.90 -0.58 13.62
C GLN A 93 -15.72 -1.79 12.69
N LEU A 94 -15.36 -2.93 13.25
CA LEU A 94 -15.31 -4.21 12.56
C LEU A 94 -16.72 -4.72 12.21
N GLY A 95 -16.81 -5.75 11.36
CA GLY A 95 -18.05 -6.48 11.06
C GLY A 95 -18.94 -5.89 9.99
N LYS A 96 -18.63 -4.71 9.48
CA LYS A 96 -19.25 -4.17 8.26
C LYS A 96 -18.20 -4.07 7.15
N GLY A 97 -18.60 -4.36 5.92
CA GLY A 97 -17.77 -4.05 4.75
C GLY A 97 -17.68 -2.55 4.52
N ILE A 98 -16.60 -2.13 3.88
CA ILE A 98 -16.43 -0.74 3.47
C ILE A 98 -17.53 -0.34 2.46
N ASP A 99 -17.94 0.92 2.50
CA ASP A 99 -18.83 1.50 1.47
C ASP A 99 -18.09 1.57 0.13
N THR A 100 -18.41 0.65 -0.78
CA THR A 100 -17.78 0.53 -2.10
C THR A 100 -18.22 1.62 -3.09
N THR A 101 -19.17 2.49 -2.72
CA THR A 101 -19.50 3.68 -3.52
C THR A 101 -18.47 4.78 -3.36
N LYS A 102 -17.65 4.74 -2.31
CA LYS A 102 -16.52 5.65 -2.12
C LYS A 102 -15.44 5.38 -3.16
N VAL A 103 -14.79 6.43 -3.61
CA VAL A 103 -13.62 6.32 -4.48
C VAL A 103 -12.43 5.85 -3.67
N PHE A 104 -11.72 4.84 -4.18
CA PHE A 104 -10.44 4.38 -3.63
C PHE A 104 -9.30 5.04 -4.38
N PHE A 105 -8.21 5.37 -3.68
CA PHE A 105 -7.06 6.00 -4.33
C PHE A 105 -6.45 5.12 -5.44
N SER A 106 -6.59 3.80 -5.33
CA SER A 106 -6.18 2.85 -6.36
C SER A 106 -6.88 3.09 -7.70
N GLU A 107 -8.18 3.42 -7.69
CA GLU A 107 -8.93 3.75 -8.91
C GLU A 107 -8.41 5.04 -9.54
N ILE A 108 -8.05 6.04 -8.73
CA ILE A 108 -7.47 7.29 -9.20
C ILE A 108 -6.12 7.03 -9.87
N LEU A 109 -5.27 6.19 -9.25
CA LEU A 109 -3.98 5.83 -9.82
C LEU A 109 -4.12 5.08 -11.14
N GLN A 110 -5.06 4.13 -11.26
CA GLN A 110 -5.35 3.46 -12.53
C GLN A 110 -5.75 4.45 -13.62
N GLN A 111 -6.62 5.43 -13.31
CA GLN A 111 -7.03 6.47 -14.25
C GLN A 111 -5.85 7.34 -14.73
N HIS A 112 -4.77 7.40 -13.94
CA HIS A 112 -3.53 8.10 -14.26
C HIS A 112 -2.43 7.20 -14.82
N GLY A 113 -2.78 5.99 -15.28
CA GLY A 113 -1.87 5.08 -15.98
C GLY A 113 -0.98 4.21 -15.09
N TYR A 114 -1.22 4.20 -13.78
CA TYR A 114 -0.53 3.29 -12.89
C TYR A 114 -1.05 1.87 -13.03
N GLN A 115 -0.15 0.91 -12.99
CA GLN A 115 -0.49 -0.49 -12.76
C GLN A 115 -0.56 -0.73 -11.24
N THR A 116 -1.68 -1.28 -10.77
CA THR A 116 -1.98 -1.36 -9.34
C THR A 116 -2.04 -2.79 -8.85
N GLY A 117 -1.41 -3.07 -7.71
CA GLY A 117 -1.43 -4.38 -7.08
C GLY A 117 -1.71 -4.30 -5.58
N VAL A 118 -2.36 -5.33 -5.03
CA VAL A 118 -2.48 -5.53 -3.58
C VAL A 118 -2.33 -7.01 -3.24
N VAL A 119 -1.49 -7.29 -2.23
CA VAL A 119 -1.25 -8.65 -1.75
C VAL A 119 -1.34 -8.72 -0.23
N GLY A 120 -1.77 -9.89 0.30
CA GLY A 120 -1.86 -10.17 1.72
C GLY A 120 -3.18 -9.76 2.36
N LYS A 121 -3.16 -9.24 3.59
CA LYS A 121 -4.38 -8.97 4.35
C LYS A 121 -5.19 -7.81 3.78
N TRP A 122 -6.40 -8.12 3.30
CA TRP A 122 -7.36 -7.12 2.83
C TRP A 122 -8.36 -6.70 3.91
N HIS A 123 -9.08 -7.65 4.47
CA HIS A 123 -9.97 -7.51 5.63
C HIS A 123 -10.99 -6.35 5.54
N MET A 124 -11.50 -6.05 4.34
CA MET A 124 -12.51 -4.99 4.13
C MET A 124 -13.87 -5.51 3.67
N GLN A 125 -14.05 -6.83 3.59
CA GLN A 125 -15.30 -7.50 3.23
C GLN A 125 -15.89 -7.01 1.89
N CYS A 126 -15.04 -6.64 0.96
CA CYS A 126 -15.39 -6.31 -0.42
C CYS A 126 -14.27 -6.79 -1.36
N GLU A 127 -14.58 -6.83 -2.65
CA GLU A 127 -13.55 -7.09 -3.66
C GLU A 127 -12.49 -5.97 -3.65
N PRO A 128 -11.21 -6.29 -3.93
CA PRO A 128 -10.17 -5.30 -4.15
C PRO A 128 -10.48 -4.42 -5.35
N LYS A 129 -10.98 -3.21 -5.08
CA LYS A 129 -11.44 -2.25 -6.08
C LYS A 129 -10.28 -1.38 -6.55
N GLY A 130 -10.13 -1.21 -7.87
CA GLY A 130 -9.07 -0.39 -8.45
C GLY A 130 -7.71 -1.07 -8.44
N PHE A 131 -7.67 -2.41 -8.50
CA PHE A 131 -6.43 -3.18 -8.61
C PHE A 131 -6.43 -4.05 -9.85
N ASP A 132 -5.31 -4.04 -10.58
CA ASP A 132 -5.07 -4.87 -11.75
C ASP A 132 -4.68 -6.28 -11.35
N TYR A 133 -3.92 -6.40 -10.27
CA TYR A 133 -3.43 -7.63 -9.68
C TYR A 133 -3.77 -7.68 -8.19
N TYR A 134 -4.24 -8.83 -7.70
CA TYR A 134 -4.38 -9.03 -6.26
C TYR A 134 -4.30 -10.52 -5.88
N HIS A 135 -3.67 -10.77 -4.72
CA HIS A 135 -3.73 -12.01 -3.97
C HIS A 135 -4.02 -11.67 -2.51
N VAL A 136 -5.29 -11.76 -2.09
CA VAL A 136 -5.73 -11.30 -0.77
C VAL A 136 -6.21 -12.44 0.12
N LEU A 137 -5.79 -12.38 1.38
CA LEU A 137 -6.14 -13.36 2.41
C LEU A 137 -7.63 -13.33 2.74
N TRP A 138 -8.18 -14.51 3.02
CA TRP A 138 -9.50 -14.66 3.61
C TRP A 138 -9.52 -14.03 5.03
N ASP A 139 -10.45 -13.14 5.30
CA ASP A 139 -10.67 -12.47 6.60
C ASP A 139 -9.35 -12.00 7.26
N GLN A 140 -8.98 -12.56 8.41
CA GLN A 140 -7.73 -12.29 9.10
C GLN A 140 -6.53 -13.02 8.48
N GLY A 141 -6.79 -14.08 7.73
CA GLY A 141 -5.80 -15.01 7.20
C GLY A 141 -5.23 -15.95 8.26
N ASP A 142 -4.89 -17.15 7.84
CA ASP A 142 -4.10 -18.09 8.63
C ASP A 142 -2.61 -17.86 8.40
N TYR A 143 -1.75 -18.18 9.40
CA TYR A 143 -0.30 -18.08 9.21
C TYR A 143 0.26 -19.21 8.37
N TYR A 144 -0.34 -20.40 8.48
CA TYR A 144 0.10 -21.58 7.73
C TYR A 144 -0.99 -22.05 6.79
N ASN A 145 -0.59 -22.32 5.56
CA ASN A 145 -1.47 -22.75 4.48
C ASN A 145 -2.73 -21.88 4.33
N PRO A 146 -2.54 -20.56 4.20
CA PRO A 146 -3.64 -19.60 4.11
C PRO A 146 -4.43 -19.78 2.81
N GLU A 147 -5.64 -19.23 2.81
CA GLU A 147 -6.46 -19.12 1.61
C GLU A 147 -6.33 -17.73 1.01
N PHE A 148 -5.95 -17.67 -0.27
CA PHE A 148 -5.89 -16.44 -1.05
C PHE A 148 -6.99 -16.39 -2.09
N LYS A 149 -7.43 -15.18 -2.38
CA LYS A 149 -8.31 -14.87 -3.49
C LYS A 149 -7.57 -13.97 -4.48
N SER A 150 -7.62 -14.35 -5.75
CA SER A 150 -7.05 -13.58 -6.85
C SER A 150 -8.09 -13.32 -7.94
N LYS A 151 -7.74 -12.56 -8.96
CA LYS A 151 -8.59 -12.38 -10.15
C LYS A 151 -8.84 -13.71 -10.87
N GLU A 152 -7.82 -14.53 -10.96
CA GLU A 152 -7.80 -15.81 -11.66
C GLU A 152 -8.63 -16.87 -10.93
N SER A 153 -8.84 -16.71 -9.63
CA SER A 153 -9.58 -17.66 -8.80
C SER A 153 -11.10 -17.62 -8.98
N ASN A 154 -11.61 -16.77 -9.90
CA ASN A 154 -13.04 -16.60 -10.16
C ASN A 154 -13.88 -16.34 -8.89
N GLY A 155 -13.37 -15.51 -8.01
CA GLY A 155 -14.05 -15.11 -6.78
C GLY A 155 -13.95 -16.14 -5.64
N LYS A 156 -13.19 -17.22 -5.80
CA LYS A 156 -12.99 -18.24 -4.77
C LYS A 156 -11.71 -18.00 -4.00
N TYR A 157 -11.71 -18.41 -2.74
CA TYR A 157 -10.48 -18.53 -1.97
C TYR A 157 -9.85 -19.90 -2.24
N VAL A 158 -8.55 -19.90 -2.50
CA VAL A 158 -7.76 -21.09 -2.83
C VAL A 158 -6.68 -21.22 -1.78
N LYS A 159 -6.56 -22.42 -1.20
CA LYS A 159 -5.55 -22.71 -0.18
C LYS A 159 -4.20 -22.88 -0.84
N GLU A 160 -3.19 -22.18 -0.30
CA GLU A 160 -1.80 -22.26 -0.73
C GLU A 160 -0.95 -22.85 0.40
N GLU A 161 -0.10 -23.81 0.08
CA GLU A 161 0.79 -24.43 1.07
C GLU A 161 1.97 -23.51 1.36
N GLY A 162 2.20 -23.20 2.65
CA GLY A 162 3.32 -22.39 3.08
C GLY A 162 2.98 -21.44 4.22
N TYR A 163 3.92 -20.51 4.49
CA TYR A 163 3.79 -19.50 5.52
C TYR A 163 3.29 -18.18 4.93
N ALA A 164 2.24 -17.61 5.48
CA ALA A 164 1.53 -16.45 4.93
C ALA A 164 2.44 -15.25 4.61
N THR A 165 3.45 -14.97 5.45
CA THR A 165 4.37 -13.86 5.20
C THR A 165 5.24 -14.10 3.98
N THR A 166 5.72 -15.34 3.79
CA THR A 166 6.50 -15.75 2.61
C THR A 166 5.63 -15.68 1.37
N LEU A 167 4.47 -16.35 1.37
CA LEU A 167 3.55 -16.35 0.22
C LEU A 167 3.12 -14.94 -0.19
N THR A 168 2.79 -14.06 0.79
CA THR A 168 2.48 -12.64 0.49
C THR A 168 3.67 -11.92 -0.16
N THR A 169 4.90 -12.23 0.26
CA THR A 169 6.10 -11.66 -0.34
C THR A 169 6.33 -12.20 -1.75
N ASP A 170 6.13 -13.51 -1.96
CA ASP A 170 6.28 -14.15 -3.26
C ASP A 170 5.29 -13.56 -4.29
N HIS A 171 4.02 -13.38 -3.92
CA HIS A 171 3.04 -12.69 -4.76
C HIS A 171 3.41 -11.22 -5.04
N ALA A 172 4.04 -10.53 -4.09
CA ALA A 172 4.53 -9.18 -4.33
C ALA A 172 5.67 -9.17 -5.36
N ILE A 173 6.58 -10.14 -5.28
CA ILE A 173 7.69 -10.30 -6.23
C ILE A 173 7.14 -10.68 -7.61
N GLU A 174 6.22 -11.61 -7.70
CA GLU A 174 5.53 -12.00 -8.93
C GLU A 174 4.95 -10.79 -9.66
N PHE A 175 4.18 -9.95 -8.96
CA PHE A 175 3.69 -8.69 -9.53
C PHE A 175 4.83 -7.82 -10.07
N LEU A 176 5.92 -7.66 -9.32
CA LEU A 176 7.06 -6.84 -9.72
C LEU A 176 7.81 -7.40 -10.93
N GLU A 177 7.80 -8.71 -11.11
CA GLU A 177 8.44 -9.39 -12.25
C GLU A 177 7.56 -9.34 -13.51
N GLU A 178 6.26 -9.55 -13.36
CA GLU A 178 5.31 -9.67 -14.47
C GLU A 178 4.71 -8.35 -14.94
N ARG A 179 4.80 -7.29 -14.13
CA ARG A 179 4.22 -5.99 -14.47
C ARG A 179 4.76 -5.41 -15.79
N ASP A 180 4.00 -4.56 -16.43
CA ASP A 180 4.46 -3.72 -17.55
C ASP A 180 5.56 -2.76 -17.04
N LYS A 181 6.78 -2.94 -17.56
CA LYS A 181 7.97 -2.17 -17.12
C LYS A 181 7.94 -0.71 -17.61
N ASP A 182 7.11 -0.41 -18.59
CA ASP A 182 6.99 0.94 -19.16
C ASP A 182 5.97 1.81 -18.41
N LYS A 183 5.17 1.21 -17.51
CA LYS A 183 4.20 1.92 -16.67
C LYS A 183 4.70 2.13 -15.24
N PRO A 184 4.32 3.25 -14.61
CA PRO A 184 4.47 3.39 -13.17
C PRO A 184 3.53 2.40 -12.46
N PHE A 185 3.91 1.99 -11.26
CA PHE A 185 3.08 1.06 -10.49
C PHE A 185 2.86 1.54 -9.05
N CYS A 186 1.77 1.05 -8.46
CA CYS A 186 1.50 1.13 -7.04
C CYS A 186 1.19 -0.27 -6.51
N LEU A 187 2.03 -0.76 -5.60
CA LEU A 187 1.88 -2.08 -4.97
C LEU A 187 1.66 -1.92 -3.46
N LEU A 188 0.57 -2.48 -2.95
CA LEU A 188 0.29 -2.60 -1.52
C LEU A 188 0.66 -4.01 -1.05
N VAL A 189 1.57 -4.12 -0.10
CA VAL A 189 1.99 -5.37 0.52
C VAL A 189 1.55 -5.34 1.99
N HIS A 190 0.46 -6.01 2.29
CA HIS A 190 -0.18 -5.98 3.59
C HIS A 190 0.03 -7.30 4.34
N HIS A 191 1.08 -7.35 5.16
CA HIS A 191 1.35 -8.53 5.98
C HIS A 191 0.33 -8.67 7.12
N LYS A 192 -0.06 -9.93 7.41
CA LYS A 192 -0.78 -10.27 8.63
C LYS A 192 0.11 -10.13 9.87
N ALA A 193 1.38 -10.47 9.75
CA ALA A 193 2.34 -10.44 10.85
C ALA A 193 2.59 -9.01 11.37
N PRO A 194 2.79 -8.82 12.70
CA PRO A 194 2.77 -9.83 13.76
C PRO A 194 1.43 -9.97 14.52
N HIS A 195 0.29 -9.68 13.88
CA HIS A 195 -1.03 -9.84 14.50
C HIS A 195 -1.15 -11.21 15.20
N ARG A 196 -1.80 -11.26 16.36
CA ARG A 196 -1.97 -12.46 17.19
C ARG A 196 -2.50 -13.69 16.44
N ASN A 197 -2.45 -14.86 17.14
CA ASN A 197 -2.77 -16.21 16.68
C ASN A 197 -1.76 -16.70 15.61
N TRP A 198 -0.47 -16.69 16.03
CA TRP A 198 0.61 -17.31 15.26
C TRP A 198 0.53 -18.83 15.27
#